data_8ba05d3a42dc834ea6ebaff919f49b7d
#
_entry.id   8ba05d3a42dc834ea6ebaff919f49b7d
#
_cell.length_a   1.000
_cell.length_b   1.000
_cell.length_c   1.000
_cell.angle_alpha   90.00
_cell.angle_beta   90.00
_cell.angle_gamma   90.00
#
_symmetry.space_group_name_H-M   'P 1'
#
loop_
_entity.id
_entity.type
_entity.pdbx_description
1 polymer ?
#
loop_
_entity_poly.entity_id
_entity_poly.type
_entity_poly.pdbx_seq_one_letter_code
_entity_poly.pdbx_strand_id
1 'polypeptide(L)'
;MYKWAVYFLKEWNESCENVWCFNMDEWADGDGNTITGEASFQSAMENAFYNPLGKNTVPVSHRNFALKDNLPTYPEKIAKLKAEGAKLVLVYGIGRMCHIAFWEPMIGAEFNSDEEWLNQPYRVGVKLHPLTIEQNAITSFRSRTTLVPCRANTIGPKLMFAADYAIGGADGALSRGMQWQGMSLWMTLRYGPTRYITSSYIPTLPGKLFYLKELAGPLCPDAN
;
A
#
# COMPACT_ATOMS: atom_id res chain seq x y z
N MET A 1 -6.74 6.52 -9.10
CA MET A 1 -6.07 7.60 -8.34
C MET A 1 -5.01 8.32 -9.19
N TYR A 2 -3.94 7.67 -9.67
CA TYR A 2 -2.81 8.33 -10.37
C TYR A 2 -3.20 9.17 -11.58
N LYS A 3 -4.15 8.74 -12.42
CA LYS A 3 -4.63 9.53 -13.57
C LYS A 3 -5.11 10.93 -13.16
N TRP A 4 -5.85 11.03 -12.04
CA TRP A 4 -6.34 12.30 -11.54
C TRP A 4 -5.22 13.14 -10.91
N ALA A 5 -4.30 12.51 -10.17
CA ALA A 5 -3.14 13.21 -9.65
C ALA A 5 -2.29 13.82 -10.78
N VAL A 6 -1.99 13.04 -11.82
CA VAL A 6 -1.28 13.52 -13.02
C VAL A 6 -2.03 14.65 -13.71
N TYR A 7 -3.35 14.49 -13.88
CA TYR A 7 -4.19 15.52 -14.50
C TYR A 7 -4.07 16.86 -13.74
N PHE A 8 -4.32 16.86 -12.43
CA PHE A 8 -4.31 18.08 -11.63
C PHE A 8 -2.91 18.70 -11.52
N LEU A 9 -1.86 17.91 -11.32
CA LEU A 9 -0.48 18.41 -11.28
C LEU A 9 -0.07 19.10 -12.59
N LYS A 10 -0.55 18.58 -13.73
CA LYS A 10 -0.29 19.21 -15.03
C LYS A 10 -1.13 20.47 -15.23
N GLU A 11 -2.41 20.44 -14.89
CA GLU A 11 -3.33 21.60 -15.00
C GLU A 11 -2.84 22.77 -14.14
N TRP A 12 -2.37 22.50 -12.94
CA TRP A 12 -1.86 23.52 -12.02
C TRP A 12 -0.38 23.86 -12.27
N ASN A 13 0.25 23.17 -13.22
CA ASN A 13 1.68 23.27 -13.52
C ASN A 13 2.58 23.11 -12.28
N GLU A 14 2.19 22.18 -11.37
CA GLU A 14 2.95 21.89 -10.16
C GLU A 14 4.13 20.96 -10.45
N SER A 15 5.31 21.34 -9.97
CA SER A 15 6.53 20.56 -10.11
C SER A 15 6.67 19.55 -8.96
N CYS A 16 7.04 18.32 -9.30
CA CYS A 16 7.39 17.30 -8.32
C CYS A 16 8.90 17.19 -8.06
N GLU A 17 9.69 18.22 -8.40
CA GLU A 17 11.17 18.18 -8.25
C GLU A 17 11.64 17.96 -6.81
N ASN A 18 10.88 18.45 -5.82
CA ASN A 18 11.16 18.30 -4.40
C ASN A 18 10.42 17.12 -3.75
N VAL A 19 9.71 16.32 -4.54
CA VAL A 19 8.98 15.15 -4.04
C VAL A 19 9.89 13.93 -4.05
N TRP A 20 9.92 13.21 -2.93
CA TRP A 20 10.55 11.90 -2.81
C TRP A 20 9.47 10.83 -2.72
N CYS A 21 9.54 9.83 -3.59
CA CYS A 21 8.61 8.72 -3.61
C CYS A 21 9.27 7.45 -3.08
N PHE A 22 8.54 6.74 -2.23
CA PHE A 22 8.93 5.45 -1.67
C PHE A 22 7.80 4.46 -1.97
N ASN A 23 8.02 3.54 -2.91
CA ASN A 23 7.04 2.49 -3.18
C ASN A 23 6.95 1.59 -1.95
N MET A 24 5.73 1.27 -1.57
CA MET A 24 5.49 0.51 -0.34
C MET A 24 5.83 -0.97 -0.47
N ASP A 25 5.74 -1.50 -1.67
CA ASP A 25 5.92 -2.92 -1.94
C ASP A 25 6.36 -3.20 -3.39
N GLU A 26 6.83 -4.43 -3.61
CA GLU A 26 7.11 -4.98 -4.94
C GLU A 26 7.03 -6.50 -4.90
N TRP A 27 6.61 -7.11 -6.00
CA TRP A 27 6.61 -8.55 -6.17
C TRP A 27 8.02 -9.14 -6.05
N ALA A 28 8.15 -10.26 -5.34
CA ALA A 28 9.45 -10.88 -5.09
C ALA A 28 9.37 -12.41 -5.03
N ASP A 29 10.53 -13.06 -5.10
CA ASP A 29 10.72 -14.46 -4.74
C ASP A 29 10.95 -14.65 -3.22
N GLY A 30 11.29 -15.86 -2.81
CA GLY A 30 11.55 -16.20 -1.40
C GLY A 30 12.78 -15.51 -0.81
N ASP A 31 13.72 -15.16 -1.64
CA ASP A 31 14.96 -14.46 -1.27
C ASP A 31 14.84 -12.94 -1.37
N GLY A 32 13.66 -12.44 -1.75
CA GLY A 32 13.39 -11.02 -1.91
C GLY A 32 13.86 -10.42 -3.23
N ASN A 33 14.32 -11.25 -4.18
CA ASN A 33 14.66 -10.74 -5.50
C ASN A 33 13.38 -10.36 -6.23
N THR A 34 13.35 -9.13 -6.75
CA THR A 34 12.13 -8.57 -7.34
C THR A 34 11.81 -9.18 -8.69
N ILE A 35 10.53 -9.41 -8.93
CA ILE A 35 10.01 -9.86 -10.21
C ILE A 35 9.80 -8.63 -11.08
N THR A 36 10.59 -8.50 -12.14
CA THR A 36 10.54 -7.38 -13.07
C THR A 36 9.56 -7.66 -14.22
N GLY A 37 9.15 -6.61 -14.92
CA GLY A 37 8.28 -6.70 -16.10
C GLY A 37 7.03 -5.83 -15.98
N GLU A 38 6.11 -5.96 -16.93
CA GLU A 38 4.90 -5.12 -17.02
C GLU A 38 3.99 -5.21 -15.79
N ALA A 39 4.01 -6.34 -15.09
CA ALA A 39 3.19 -6.57 -13.90
C ALA A 39 3.84 -6.05 -12.61
N SER A 40 5.06 -5.50 -12.64
CA SER A 40 5.73 -4.94 -11.47
C SER A 40 5.10 -3.61 -11.05
N PHE A 41 5.12 -3.31 -9.74
CA PHE A 41 4.68 -2.01 -9.25
C PHE A 41 5.59 -0.88 -9.68
N GLN A 42 6.89 -1.15 -9.88
CA GLN A 42 7.80 -0.19 -10.49
C GLN A 42 7.29 0.23 -11.88
N SER A 43 7.04 -0.73 -12.79
CA SER A 43 6.51 -0.43 -14.12
C SER A 43 5.15 0.27 -14.05
N ALA A 44 4.29 -0.14 -13.14
CA ALA A 44 3.00 0.51 -12.94
C ALA A 44 3.15 1.99 -12.55
N MET A 45 4.06 2.32 -11.63
CA MET A 45 4.33 3.70 -11.23
C MET A 45 4.97 4.52 -12.35
N GLU A 46 5.93 3.95 -13.08
CA GLU A 46 6.55 4.61 -14.22
C GLU A 46 5.51 4.97 -15.29
N ASN A 47 4.63 4.03 -15.63
CA ASN A 47 3.61 4.20 -16.67
C ASN A 47 2.41 5.04 -16.24
N ALA A 48 1.98 4.96 -14.96
CA ALA A 48 0.79 5.64 -14.50
C ALA A 48 1.05 7.03 -13.90
N PHE A 49 2.26 7.31 -13.44
CA PHE A 49 2.57 8.54 -12.72
C PHE A 49 3.80 9.28 -13.27
N TYR A 50 4.99 8.68 -13.25
CA TYR A 50 6.22 9.40 -13.58
C TYR A 50 6.30 9.84 -15.05
N ASN A 51 6.10 8.91 -15.98
CA ASN A 51 6.20 9.21 -17.40
C ASN A 51 5.11 10.20 -17.89
N PRO A 52 3.84 10.04 -17.46
CA PRO A 52 2.79 10.99 -17.86
C PRO A 52 2.97 12.42 -17.32
N LEU A 53 3.68 12.63 -16.21
CA LEU A 53 3.96 13.97 -15.68
C LEU A 53 4.92 14.77 -16.56
N GLY A 54 5.77 14.10 -17.36
CA GLY A 54 6.72 14.77 -18.26
C GLY A 54 7.69 15.66 -17.48
N LYS A 55 7.78 16.95 -17.84
CA LYS A 55 8.69 17.92 -17.19
C LYS A 55 8.42 18.13 -15.69
N ASN A 56 7.20 17.90 -15.24
CA ASN A 56 6.79 18.09 -13.85
C ASN A 56 7.07 16.84 -12.97
N THR A 57 7.70 15.82 -13.52
CA THR A 57 7.87 14.51 -12.86
C THR A 57 8.83 14.57 -11.68
N VAL A 58 8.71 13.56 -10.82
CA VAL A 58 9.68 13.30 -9.74
C VAL A 58 11.04 12.96 -10.33
N PRO A 59 12.15 13.55 -9.88
CA PRO A 59 13.50 13.19 -10.33
C PRO A 59 13.79 11.70 -10.14
N VAL A 60 14.53 11.09 -11.06
CA VAL A 60 14.85 9.66 -10.99
C VAL A 60 15.55 9.29 -9.67
N SER A 61 16.46 10.16 -9.19
CA SER A 61 17.16 9.99 -7.91
C SER A 61 16.24 10.02 -6.68
N HIS A 62 15.02 10.55 -6.81
CA HIS A 62 14.02 10.62 -5.73
C HIS A 62 13.01 9.47 -5.76
N ARG A 63 13.08 8.59 -6.77
CA ARG A 63 12.19 7.44 -6.91
C ARG A 63 12.80 6.24 -6.21
N ASN A 64 12.19 5.78 -5.14
CA ASN A 64 12.64 4.63 -4.38
C ASN A 64 11.64 3.48 -4.55
N PHE A 65 12.11 2.38 -5.16
CA PHE A 65 11.32 1.17 -5.34
C PHE A 65 11.70 0.14 -4.28
N ALA A 66 10.74 -0.69 -3.86
CA ALA A 66 10.89 -1.68 -2.79
C ALA A 66 11.70 -2.90 -3.23
N LEU A 67 12.86 -2.66 -3.87
CA LEU A 67 13.80 -3.68 -4.28
C LEU A 67 14.54 -4.23 -3.05
N LYS A 68 15.02 -5.46 -3.13
CA LYS A 68 15.75 -6.16 -2.07
C LYS A 68 16.84 -5.31 -1.40
N ASP A 69 17.66 -4.66 -2.21
CA ASP A 69 18.82 -3.88 -1.73
C ASP A 69 18.46 -2.42 -1.40
N ASN A 70 17.36 -1.89 -1.93
CA ASN A 70 16.96 -0.52 -1.69
C ASN A 70 16.00 -0.37 -0.50
N LEU A 71 15.07 -1.30 -0.33
CA LEU A 71 14.09 -1.26 0.77
C LEU A 71 14.75 -1.14 2.16
N PRO A 72 15.88 -1.80 2.47
CA PRO A 72 16.58 -1.63 3.73
C PRO A 72 17.11 -0.21 3.99
N THR A 73 17.25 0.62 2.95
CA THR A 73 17.73 2.00 3.06
C THR A 73 16.62 3.00 3.39
N TYR A 74 15.35 2.61 3.28
CA TYR A 74 14.20 3.50 3.50
C TYR A 74 14.17 4.15 4.88
N PRO A 75 14.41 3.42 6.00
CA PRO A 75 14.36 4.03 7.32
C PRO A 75 15.30 5.21 7.47
N GLU A 76 16.55 5.07 7.00
CA GLU A 76 17.57 6.12 7.07
C GLU A 76 17.24 7.29 6.14
N LYS A 77 16.88 7.01 4.89
CA LYS A 77 16.50 8.05 3.92
C LYS A 77 15.32 8.87 4.40
N ILE A 78 14.26 8.21 4.89
CA ILE A 78 13.06 8.90 5.40
C ILE A 78 13.39 9.71 6.65
N ALA A 79 14.18 9.16 7.58
CA ALA A 79 14.60 9.88 8.78
C ALA A 79 15.41 11.14 8.44
N LYS A 80 16.33 11.04 7.47
CA LYS A 80 17.11 12.17 6.98
C LYS A 80 16.20 13.25 6.39
N LEU A 81 15.31 12.90 5.49
CA LEU A 81 14.37 13.86 4.88
C LEU A 81 13.48 14.53 5.92
N LYS A 82 12.98 13.78 6.91
CA LYS A 82 12.20 14.36 8.02
C LYS A 82 13.04 15.33 8.87
N ALA A 83 14.30 15.04 9.12
CA ALA A 83 15.21 15.94 9.83
C ALA A 83 15.49 17.23 9.04
N GLU A 84 15.42 17.17 7.72
CA GLU A 84 15.51 18.32 6.81
C GLU A 84 14.17 19.08 6.66
N GLY A 85 13.12 18.68 7.39
CA GLY A 85 11.80 19.32 7.42
C GLY A 85 10.76 18.76 6.47
N ALA A 86 11.07 17.68 5.76
CA ALA A 86 10.08 17.03 4.87
C ALA A 86 8.93 16.42 5.68
N LYS A 87 7.74 16.39 5.06
CA LYS A 87 6.55 15.71 5.58
C LYS A 87 6.38 14.37 4.91
N LEU A 88 6.17 13.34 5.72
CA LEU A 88 5.88 11.99 5.24
C LEU A 88 4.37 11.83 5.07
N VAL A 89 3.94 11.56 3.84
CA VAL A 89 2.55 11.26 3.51
C VAL A 89 2.43 9.79 3.12
N LEU A 90 1.60 9.04 3.84
CA LEU A 90 1.24 7.67 3.48
C LEU A 90 0.04 7.69 2.53
N VAL A 91 0.25 7.27 1.29
CA VAL A 91 -0.83 7.04 0.31
C VAL A 91 -1.13 5.54 0.28
N TYR A 92 -2.28 5.12 0.79
CA TYR A 92 -2.57 3.71 1.05
C TYR A 92 -3.89 3.22 0.43
N GLY A 93 -3.97 1.91 0.21
CA GLY A 93 -5.21 1.15 0.05
C GLY A 93 -5.33 0.12 1.17
N ILE A 94 -6.54 -0.32 1.47
CA ILE A 94 -6.78 -1.40 2.43
C ILE A 94 -6.98 -2.68 1.63
N GLY A 95 -6.12 -3.67 1.83
CA GLY A 95 -6.26 -4.97 1.19
C GLY A 95 -7.41 -5.81 1.78
N ARG A 96 -7.80 -6.87 1.06
CA ARG A 96 -8.89 -7.79 1.48
C ARG A 96 -8.63 -8.41 2.86
N MET A 97 -7.37 -8.63 3.21
CA MET A 97 -6.93 -9.15 4.51
C MET A 97 -6.54 -8.05 5.50
N CYS A 98 -7.09 -6.85 5.37
CA CYS A 98 -6.79 -5.71 6.25
C CYS A 98 -5.31 -5.29 6.25
N HIS A 99 -4.53 -5.73 5.26
CA HIS A 99 -3.15 -5.31 5.13
C HIS A 99 -3.03 -3.92 4.51
N ILE A 100 -1.95 -3.24 4.82
CA ILE A 100 -1.43 -2.07 4.11
C ILE A 100 -0.13 -2.53 3.46
N ALA A 101 0.12 -2.14 2.19
CA ALA A 101 1.17 -2.76 1.38
C ALA A 101 0.99 -4.29 1.35
N PHE A 102 2.04 -5.08 1.60
CA PHE A 102 1.92 -6.53 1.80
C PHE A 102 2.27 -6.97 3.23
N TRP A 103 2.04 -6.08 4.22
CA TRP A 103 2.19 -6.44 5.61
C TRP A 103 0.96 -7.22 6.09
N GLU A 104 0.99 -8.52 5.86
CA GLU A 104 -0.12 -9.45 6.06
C GLU A 104 -0.44 -9.71 7.54
N PRO A 105 -1.70 -10.04 7.88
CA PRO A 105 -2.14 -10.27 9.26
C PRO A 105 -1.35 -11.36 10.00
N MET A 106 -0.97 -12.44 9.28
CA MET A 106 -0.22 -13.53 9.89
C MET A 106 1.15 -13.12 10.42
N ILE A 107 1.73 -12.05 9.88
CA ILE A 107 2.99 -11.50 10.39
C ILE A 107 2.83 -11.00 11.83
N GLY A 108 1.63 -10.53 12.20
CA GLY A 108 1.33 -10.09 13.56
C GLY A 108 1.54 -11.18 14.62
N ALA A 109 1.33 -12.44 14.27
CA ALA A 109 1.52 -13.57 15.17
C ALA A 109 3.00 -13.90 15.47
N GLU A 110 3.94 -13.34 14.70
CA GLU A 110 5.37 -13.57 14.88
C GLU A 110 5.97 -12.71 16.01
N PHE A 111 5.22 -11.76 16.55
CA PHE A 111 5.68 -10.82 17.57
C PHE A 111 4.95 -11.01 18.89
N ASN A 112 5.65 -10.76 19.99
CA ASN A 112 5.11 -10.92 21.34
C ASN A 112 4.26 -9.72 21.78
N SER A 113 4.48 -8.54 21.19
CA SER A 113 3.75 -7.32 21.53
C SER A 113 3.49 -6.44 20.31
N ASP A 114 2.52 -5.53 20.43
CA ASP A 114 2.25 -4.51 19.42
C ASP A 114 3.43 -3.53 19.30
N GLU A 115 4.14 -3.25 20.38
CA GLU A 115 5.33 -2.40 20.35
C GLU A 115 6.46 -3.00 19.51
N GLU A 116 6.74 -4.30 19.68
CA GLU A 116 7.73 -5.00 18.88
C GLU A 116 7.34 -4.99 17.40
N TRP A 117 6.08 -5.23 17.10
CA TRP A 117 5.52 -5.20 15.75
C TRP A 117 5.58 -3.81 15.13
N LEU A 118 5.22 -2.75 15.86
CA LEU A 118 5.28 -1.36 15.41
C LEU A 118 6.71 -0.91 15.06
N ASN A 119 7.73 -1.52 15.65
CA ASN A 119 9.12 -1.20 15.37
C ASN A 119 9.70 -1.88 14.13
N GLN A 120 8.91 -2.67 13.41
CA GLN A 120 9.36 -3.35 12.18
C GLN A 120 9.37 -2.39 10.99
N PRO A 121 10.53 -2.11 10.37
CA PRO A 121 10.62 -1.13 9.28
C PRO A 121 10.22 -1.70 7.91
N TYR A 122 10.56 -2.95 7.64
CA TYR A 122 10.31 -3.63 6.36
C TYR A 122 10.49 -5.13 6.47
N ARG A 123 10.07 -5.85 5.43
CA ARG A 123 10.42 -7.25 5.17
C ARG A 123 10.63 -7.51 3.69
N VAL A 124 11.50 -8.48 3.39
CA VAL A 124 11.74 -8.98 2.03
C VAL A 124 11.22 -10.42 1.91
N GLY A 125 10.68 -10.76 0.73
CA GLY A 125 10.26 -12.12 0.42
C GLY A 125 9.08 -12.64 1.25
N VAL A 126 8.23 -11.77 1.81
CA VAL A 126 7.07 -12.19 2.63
C VAL A 126 6.11 -13.05 1.82
N LYS A 127 5.60 -14.10 2.43
CA LYS A 127 4.54 -14.92 1.84
C LYS A 127 3.20 -14.19 1.91
N LEU A 128 2.45 -14.18 0.80
CA LEU A 128 1.13 -13.57 0.75
C LEU A 128 0.04 -14.55 1.21
N HIS A 129 -1.00 -13.99 1.80
CA HIS A 129 -2.18 -14.75 2.16
C HIS A 129 -2.93 -15.22 0.88
N PRO A 130 -3.52 -16.42 0.84
CA PRO A 130 -4.26 -16.90 -0.33
C PRO A 130 -5.35 -15.94 -0.81
N LEU A 131 -6.08 -15.29 0.08
CA LEU A 131 -7.09 -14.29 -0.27
C LEU A 131 -6.48 -13.00 -0.86
N THR A 132 -5.27 -12.65 -0.49
CA THR A 132 -4.52 -11.55 -1.11
C THR A 132 -4.12 -11.91 -2.55
N ILE A 133 -3.69 -13.14 -2.77
CA ILE A 133 -3.40 -13.67 -4.12
C ILE A 133 -4.67 -13.67 -4.97
N GLU A 134 -5.78 -14.17 -4.45
CA GLU A 134 -7.07 -14.17 -5.13
C GLU A 134 -7.53 -12.76 -5.49
N GLN A 135 -7.46 -11.83 -4.55
CA GLN A 135 -7.79 -10.42 -4.81
C GLN A 135 -6.97 -9.84 -5.97
N ASN A 136 -5.65 -10.02 -5.93
CA ASN A 136 -4.79 -9.52 -7.00
C ASN A 136 -5.07 -10.22 -8.34
N ALA A 137 -5.42 -11.52 -8.31
CA ALA A 137 -5.86 -12.21 -9.51
C ALA A 137 -7.06 -11.51 -10.15
N ILE A 138 -8.09 -11.19 -9.35
CA ILE A 138 -9.32 -10.53 -9.82
C ILE A 138 -9.03 -9.13 -10.35
N THR A 139 -8.27 -8.33 -9.62
CA THR A 139 -8.08 -6.90 -9.92
C THR A 139 -7.03 -6.64 -11.01
N SER A 140 -6.00 -7.46 -11.11
CA SER A 140 -4.81 -7.15 -11.92
C SER A 140 -4.40 -8.25 -12.90
N PHE A 141 -4.79 -9.50 -12.67
CA PHE A 141 -4.34 -10.66 -13.46
C PHE A 141 -5.47 -11.38 -14.21
N ARG A 142 -6.62 -10.72 -14.42
CA ARG A 142 -7.80 -11.28 -15.12
C ARG A 142 -8.25 -12.62 -14.56
N SER A 143 -8.34 -12.71 -13.24
CA SER A 143 -8.69 -13.91 -12.45
C SER A 143 -7.73 -15.10 -12.59
N ARG A 144 -6.52 -14.89 -13.12
CA ARG A 144 -5.50 -15.94 -13.27
C ARG A 144 -4.60 -16.00 -12.03
N THR A 145 -5.04 -16.72 -11.00
CA THR A 145 -4.34 -16.84 -9.71
C THR A 145 -2.92 -17.40 -9.85
N THR A 146 -2.68 -18.29 -10.78
CA THR A 146 -1.35 -18.89 -11.02
C THR A 146 -0.31 -17.91 -11.57
N LEU A 147 -0.74 -16.73 -12.04
CA LEU A 147 0.15 -15.69 -12.52
C LEU A 147 0.48 -14.65 -11.42
N VAL A 148 -0.23 -14.66 -10.32
CA VAL A 148 0.05 -13.74 -9.21
C VAL A 148 1.25 -14.25 -8.42
N PRO A 149 2.31 -13.43 -8.26
CA PRO A 149 3.42 -13.81 -7.39
C PRO A 149 2.92 -14.05 -5.96
N CYS A 150 3.41 -15.12 -5.34
CA CYS A 150 2.96 -15.50 -4.00
C CYS A 150 3.78 -14.86 -2.88
N ARG A 151 4.74 -14.01 -3.23
CA ARG A 151 5.62 -13.29 -2.29
C ARG A 151 5.87 -11.86 -2.73
N ALA A 152 6.28 -11.03 -1.77
CA ALA A 152 6.58 -9.63 -2.01
C ALA A 152 7.65 -9.09 -1.04
N ASN A 153 8.27 -7.98 -1.41
CA ASN A 153 8.95 -7.09 -0.48
C ASN A 153 7.95 -6.04 -0.01
N THR A 154 8.02 -5.60 1.24
CA THR A 154 7.05 -4.67 1.80
C THR A 154 7.64 -3.78 2.89
N ILE A 155 7.22 -2.52 2.94
CA ILE A 155 7.44 -1.67 4.12
C ILE A 155 6.69 -2.26 5.31
N GLY A 156 7.13 -1.92 6.52
CA GLY A 156 6.54 -2.35 7.76
C GLY A 156 5.86 -1.22 8.55
N PRO A 157 5.24 -1.57 9.67
CA PRO A 157 4.49 -0.66 10.53
C PRO A 157 5.27 0.59 10.93
N LYS A 158 6.56 0.44 11.24
CA LYS A 158 7.42 1.57 11.62
C LYS A 158 7.44 2.69 10.59
N LEU A 159 7.47 2.36 9.29
CA LEU A 159 7.48 3.34 8.23
C LEU A 159 6.07 3.82 7.89
N MET A 160 5.08 2.94 7.92
CA MET A 160 3.68 3.28 7.65
C MET A 160 3.15 4.30 8.67
N PHE A 161 3.33 4.00 9.95
CA PHE A 161 2.72 4.77 11.04
C PHE A 161 3.59 5.90 11.56
N ALA A 162 4.78 6.11 10.98
CA ALA A 162 5.58 7.33 11.14
C ALA A 162 5.09 8.50 10.25
N ALA A 163 4.03 8.29 9.45
CA ALA A 163 3.48 9.29 8.55
C ALA A 163 2.91 10.50 9.31
N ASP A 164 3.20 11.69 8.81
CA ASP A 164 2.63 12.93 9.31
C ASP A 164 1.17 13.10 8.84
N TYR A 165 0.81 12.45 7.73
CA TYR A 165 -0.54 12.43 7.18
C TYR A 165 -0.78 11.13 6.39
N ALA A 166 -1.95 10.55 6.53
CA ALA A 166 -2.36 9.37 5.78
C ALA A 166 -3.57 9.68 4.89
N ILE A 167 -3.48 9.32 3.61
CA ILE A 167 -4.59 9.47 2.67
C ILE A 167 -4.77 8.18 1.87
N GLY A 168 -5.97 7.65 1.85
CA GLY A 168 -6.20 6.40 1.16
C GLY A 168 -7.66 6.08 0.97
N GLY A 169 -7.90 4.88 0.49
CA GLY A 169 -9.25 4.48 0.16
C GLY A 169 -9.52 3.00 0.13
N ALA A 170 -10.81 2.71 0.08
CA ALA A 170 -11.40 1.41 -0.15
C ALA A 170 -12.46 1.54 -1.25
N ASP A 171 -12.19 0.93 -2.41
CA ASP A 171 -13.02 1.01 -3.62
C ASP A 171 -13.34 -0.38 -4.21
N GLY A 172 -13.15 -1.43 -3.44
CA GLY A 172 -13.28 -2.83 -3.84
C GLY A 172 -14.71 -3.31 -4.07
N ALA A 173 -15.55 -2.46 -4.65
CA ALA A 173 -16.87 -2.83 -5.13
C ALA A 173 -16.83 -3.13 -6.63
N LEU A 174 -17.48 -4.20 -7.03
CA LEU A 174 -17.67 -4.62 -8.41
C LEU A 174 -19.12 -4.36 -8.85
N SER A 175 -19.38 -4.48 -10.15
CA SER A 175 -20.74 -4.31 -10.67
C SER A 175 -21.74 -5.25 -9.99
N ARG A 176 -23.00 -4.82 -9.84
CA ARG A 176 -24.11 -5.59 -9.24
C ARG A 176 -23.96 -5.87 -7.75
N GLY A 177 -23.30 -4.97 -7.01
CA GLY A 177 -23.19 -5.07 -5.55
C GLY A 177 -22.17 -6.08 -5.04
N MET A 178 -21.46 -6.79 -5.91
CA MET A 178 -20.37 -7.66 -5.49
C MET A 178 -19.21 -6.81 -4.96
N GLN A 179 -18.71 -7.16 -3.80
CA GLN A 179 -17.61 -6.44 -3.17
C GLN A 179 -16.68 -7.41 -2.42
N TRP A 180 -15.42 -7.01 -2.24
CA TRP A 180 -14.42 -7.84 -1.56
C TRP A 180 -13.71 -7.11 -0.40
N GLN A 181 -14.07 -5.84 -0.16
CA GLN A 181 -13.35 -4.97 0.78
C GLN A 181 -14.19 -4.51 1.98
N GLY A 182 -15.49 -4.79 2.01
CA GLY A 182 -16.37 -4.34 3.10
C GLY A 182 -15.96 -4.88 4.47
N MET A 183 -15.57 -6.16 4.56
CA MET A 183 -15.08 -6.74 5.81
C MET A 183 -13.81 -6.04 6.29
N SER A 184 -12.83 -5.80 5.41
CA SER A 184 -11.58 -5.14 5.80
C SER A 184 -11.78 -3.68 6.20
N LEU A 185 -12.69 -2.96 5.52
CA LEU A 185 -13.09 -1.62 5.94
C LEU A 185 -13.73 -1.61 7.34
N TRP A 186 -14.66 -2.54 7.57
CA TRP A 186 -15.33 -2.68 8.85
C TRP A 186 -14.34 -3.01 9.99
N MET A 187 -13.44 -3.98 9.77
CA MET A 187 -12.40 -4.34 10.73
C MET A 187 -11.42 -3.18 11.01
N THR A 188 -11.11 -2.38 9.99
CA THR A 188 -10.27 -1.19 10.14
C THR A 188 -10.87 -0.16 11.10
N LEU A 189 -12.19 0.02 11.07
CA LEU A 189 -12.88 1.11 11.78
C LEU A 189 -13.49 0.70 13.12
N ARG A 190 -13.66 -0.60 13.39
CA ARG A 190 -14.55 -1.08 14.47
C ARG A 190 -13.83 -1.35 15.81
N TYR A 191 -12.69 -1.98 15.80
CA TYR A 191 -12.13 -2.59 17.00
C TYR A 191 -10.93 -1.88 17.63
N GLY A 192 -10.41 -0.86 16.98
CA GLY A 192 -9.19 -0.21 17.42
C GLY A 192 -7.92 -0.95 17.00
N PRO A 193 -6.75 -0.36 17.30
CA PRO A 193 -5.46 -0.84 16.82
C PRO A 193 -5.10 -2.23 17.36
N THR A 194 -4.64 -3.10 16.46
CA THR A 194 -4.07 -4.41 16.80
C THR A 194 -3.13 -4.89 15.69
N ARG A 195 -2.02 -5.54 16.05
CA ARG A 195 -1.05 -6.10 15.09
C ARG A 195 -1.61 -7.19 14.17
N TYR A 196 -2.77 -7.73 14.50
CA TYR A 196 -3.46 -8.73 13.65
C TYR A 196 -4.31 -8.11 12.55
N ILE A 197 -4.49 -6.79 12.57
CA ILE A 197 -5.26 -6.02 11.58
C ILE A 197 -4.45 -4.76 11.27
N THR A 198 -3.50 -4.86 10.33
CA THR A 198 -2.56 -3.76 10.04
C THR A 198 -3.27 -2.44 9.80
N SER A 199 -4.37 -2.45 9.03
CA SER A 199 -5.14 -1.25 8.72
C SER A 199 -5.85 -0.62 9.93
N SER A 200 -6.01 -1.34 11.05
CA SER A 200 -6.66 -0.81 12.26
C SER A 200 -5.90 0.34 12.92
N TYR A 201 -4.64 0.52 12.57
CA TYR A 201 -3.83 1.67 13.00
C TYR A 201 -4.08 2.94 12.17
N ILE A 202 -4.70 2.84 10.99
CA ILE A 202 -4.96 4.01 10.13
C ILE A 202 -5.77 5.10 10.84
N PRO A 203 -6.85 4.78 11.61
CA PRO A 203 -7.61 5.80 12.33
C PRO A 203 -6.83 6.53 13.43
N THR A 204 -5.64 6.07 13.80
CA THR A 204 -4.77 6.75 14.77
C THR A 204 -3.92 7.86 14.15
N LEU A 205 -3.84 7.93 12.82
CA LEU A 205 -3.07 8.91 12.08
C LEU A 205 -3.93 10.09 11.65
N PRO A 206 -3.38 11.31 11.62
CA PRO A 206 -4.01 12.40 10.91
C PRO A 206 -4.20 12.04 9.44
N GLY A 207 -5.41 12.24 8.90
CA GLY A 207 -5.59 11.89 7.49
C GLY A 207 -7.03 11.74 7.04
N LYS A 208 -7.20 11.10 5.89
CA LYS A 208 -8.51 10.82 5.30
C LYS A 208 -8.56 9.40 4.73
N LEU A 209 -9.64 8.71 5.03
CA LEU A 209 -10.02 7.45 4.41
C LEU A 209 -11.29 7.68 3.58
N PHE A 210 -11.17 7.49 2.27
CA PHE A 210 -12.29 7.52 1.32
C PHE A 210 -12.77 6.11 1.04
N TYR A 211 -14.07 5.89 0.97
CA TYR A 211 -14.62 4.59 0.61
C TYR A 211 -15.92 4.73 -0.18
N LEU A 212 -16.20 3.72 -0.99
CA LEU A 212 -17.46 3.65 -1.70
C LEU A 212 -18.59 3.34 -0.72
N LYS A 213 -19.74 3.99 -0.92
CA LYS A 213 -20.91 3.82 -0.07
C LYS A 213 -21.35 2.34 0.03
N GLU A 214 -21.19 1.61 -1.04
CA GLU A 214 -21.53 0.19 -1.16
C GLU A 214 -20.73 -0.70 -0.18
N LEU A 215 -19.56 -0.25 0.27
CA LEU A 215 -18.73 -0.96 1.24
C LEU A 215 -19.18 -0.71 2.70
N ALA A 216 -19.97 0.32 2.95
CA ALA A 216 -20.42 0.71 4.28
C ALA A 216 -21.79 0.10 4.67
N GLY A 217 -22.32 -0.77 3.84
CA GLY A 217 -23.58 -1.47 4.09
C GLY A 217 -23.53 -2.46 5.24
N PRO A 218 -24.67 -3.06 5.63
CA PRO A 218 -24.69 -4.09 6.66
C PRO A 218 -23.86 -5.30 6.23
N LEU A 219 -23.11 -5.87 7.17
CA LEU A 219 -22.33 -7.10 6.96
C LEU A 219 -23.17 -8.38 7.03
N CYS A 220 -24.47 -8.24 7.17
CA CYS A 220 -25.40 -9.36 7.14
C CYS A 220 -25.53 -9.85 5.69
N PRO A 221 -25.35 -11.13 5.41
CA PRO A 221 -25.77 -11.69 4.12
C PRO A 221 -27.26 -11.41 3.95
N ASP A 222 -27.62 -10.95 2.77
CA ASP A 222 -29.05 -10.88 2.42
C ASP A 222 -29.61 -12.28 2.62
N ALA A 223 -30.65 -12.39 3.44
CA ALA A 223 -31.39 -13.64 3.59
C ALA A 223 -32.09 -13.92 2.25
N ASN A 224 -31.51 -14.82 1.48
CA ASN A 224 -32.13 -15.34 0.27
C ASN A 224 -33.21 -16.36 0.64
#